data_e579f1b6078c62645fd5078b33a5d0e3
#
_entry.id   e579f1b6078c62645fd5078b33a5d0e3
#
_cell.length_a   1.000
_cell.length_b   1.000
_cell.length_c   1.000
_cell.angle_alpha   90.00
_cell.angle_beta   90.00
_cell.angle_gamma   90.00
#
_symmetry.space_group_name_H-M   'P 1'
#
loop_
_entity.id
_entity.type
_entity.pdbx_description
1 polymer ?
#
loop_
_entity_poly.entity_id
_entity_poly.type
_entity_poly.pdbx_seq_one_letter_code
_entity_poly.pdbx_strand_id
1 'polypeptide(L)'
;MVARIQIATAVLVREGLVLLAHRTPLRAAYPDCWSFVGGHVEPGESPDQAVRRECLEEVGVQIHDPLPIPMTVDNPALDMRGFLVTRWEGEPVIAEPEEHDDLRWFRPGDLADLNLAHPENLPNILSAVQRATA
;
A
#
# COMPACT_ATOMS: atom_id res chain seq x y z
N MET A 1 -0.79 7.28 -27.69
CA MET A 1 -1.28 6.65 -26.43
C MET A 1 -0.16 6.66 -25.41
N VAL A 2 -0.42 7.23 -24.25
CA VAL A 2 0.59 7.28 -23.18
C VAL A 2 0.45 6.02 -22.32
N ALA A 3 1.54 5.30 -22.14
CA ALA A 3 1.57 4.15 -21.25
C ALA A 3 1.43 4.63 -19.80
N ARG A 4 0.55 3.97 -19.04
CA ARG A 4 0.39 4.25 -17.62
C ARG A 4 1.48 3.56 -16.81
N ILE A 5 1.87 4.20 -15.71
CA ILE A 5 2.76 3.59 -14.73
C ILE A 5 1.89 2.70 -13.84
N GLN A 6 2.18 1.40 -13.85
CA GLN A 6 1.46 0.45 -13.01
C GLN A 6 2.07 0.39 -11.62
N ILE A 7 1.22 0.51 -10.60
CA ILE A 7 1.60 0.43 -9.19
C ILE A 7 0.76 -0.65 -8.53
N ALA A 8 1.40 -1.52 -7.74
CA ALA A 8 0.74 -2.52 -6.93
C ALA A 8 0.84 -2.13 -5.46
N THR A 9 -0.29 -2.12 -4.76
CA THR A 9 -0.42 -1.61 -3.40
C THR A 9 -1.06 -2.66 -2.50
N ALA A 10 -0.50 -2.86 -1.30
CA ALA A 10 -1.00 -3.80 -0.32
C ALA A 10 -1.65 -3.06 0.85
N VAL A 11 -2.88 -3.45 1.17
CA VAL A 11 -3.58 -3.04 2.38
C VAL A 11 -3.46 -4.20 3.37
N LEU A 12 -2.47 -4.14 4.26
CA LEU A 12 -2.25 -5.15 5.28
C LEU A 12 -3.14 -4.85 6.49
N VAL A 13 -3.95 -5.82 6.89
CA VAL A 13 -4.91 -5.67 7.99
C VAL A 13 -4.63 -6.73 9.04
N ARG A 14 -4.46 -6.29 10.29
CA ARG A 14 -4.29 -7.15 11.46
C ARG A 14 -5.13 -6.62 12.62
N GLU A 15 -6.02 -7.45 13.15
CA GLU A 15 -6.87 -7.07 14.29
C GLU A 15 -7.65 -5.77 14.02
N GLY A 16 -8.11 -5.58 12.79
CA GLY A 16 -8.88 -4.39 12.40
C GLY A 16 -8.03 -3.14 12.16
N LEU A 17 -6.71 -3.24 12.29
CA LEU A 17 -5.78 -2.13 12.06
C LEU A 17 -5.14 -2.24 10.68
N VAL A 18 -4.80 -1.10 10.10
CA VAL A 18 -4.23 -0.99 8.75
C VAL A 18 -2.81 -0.46 8.85
N LEU A 19 -1.89 -1.10 8.11
CA LEU A 19 -0.48 -0.72 8.11
C LEU A 19 -0.19 0.34 7.05
N LEU A 20 0.42 1.45 7.46
CA LEU A 20 0.91 2.47 6.55
C LEU A 20 2.38 2.79 6.86
N ALA A 21 3.10 3.19 5.81
CA ALA A 21 4.48 3.64 5.90
C ALA A 21 4.53 5.14 5.62
N HIS A 22 5.36 5.86 6.38
CA HIS A 22 5.57 7.29 6.16
C HIS A 22 6.72 7.49 5.19
N ARG A 23 6.45 8.17 4.09
CA ARG A 23 7.46 8.49 3.06
C ARG A 23 8.32 9.62 3.54
N THR A 24 9.64 9.48 3.39
CA THR A 24 10.57 10.52 3.86
C THR A 24 10.37 11.84 3.09
N PRO A 25 10.71 12.98 3.70
CA PRO A 25 10.64 14.28 3.02
C PRO A 25 11.56 14.39 1.79
N LEU A 26 12.55 13.50 1.68
CA LEU A 26 13.52 13.51 0.57
C LEU A 26 13.05 12.75 -0.67
N ARG A 27 11.88 12.06 -0.59
CA ARG A 27 11.36 11.33 -1.74
C ARG A 27 10.96 12.28 -2.86
N ALA A 28 11.31 11.93 -4.11
CA ALA A 28 10.95 12.74 -5.28
C ALA A 28 9.45 12.76 -5.54
N ALA A 29 8.77 11.63 -5.31
CA ALA A 29 7.33 11.49 -5.49
C ALA A 29 6.65 11.35 -4.13
N TYR A 30 5.59 12.13 -3.91
CA TYR A 30 4.78 12.09 -2.69
C TYR A 30 5.63 12.14 -1.41
N PRO A 31 6.45 13.21 -1.23
CA PRO A 31 7.27 13.31 -0.03
C PRO A 31 6.43 13.63 1.20
N ASP A 32 6.93 13.22 2.36
CA ASP A 32 6.39 13.59 3.67
C ASP A 32 4.90 13.28 3.81
N CYS A 33 4.49 12.05 3.42
CA CYS A 33 3.10 11.62 3.57
C CYS A 33 3.04 10.12 3.84
N TRP A 34 1.85 9.67 4.27
CA TRP A 34 1.59 8.27 4.55
C TRP A 34 1.10 7.56 3.30
N SER A 35 1.61 6.35 3.07
CA SER A 35 1.20 5.52 1.95
C SER A 35 1.05 4.06 2.38
N PHE A 36 0.27 3.30 1.61
CA PHE A 36 0.24 1.85 1.75
C PHE A 36 1.51 1.26 1.15
N VAL A 37 1.87 0.06 1.61
CA VAL A 37 3.05 -0.65 1.12
C VAL A 37 2.84 -1.02 -0.34
N GLY A 38 3.82 -0.75 -1.19
CA GLY A 38 3.73 -1.08 -2.61
C GLY A 38 4.72 -0.31 -3.45
N GLY A 39 4.65 -0.52 -4.75
CA GLY A 39 5.54 0.15 -5.68
C GLY A 39 5.25 -0.23 -7.12
N HIS A 40 6.17 0.12 -8.00
CA HIS A 40 6.02 -0.09 -9.43
C HIS A 40 5.99 -1.56 -9.80
N VAL A 41 5.08 -1.92 -10.72
CA VAL A 41 5.09 -3.22 -11.38
C VAL A 41 6.18 -3.20 -12.44
N GLU A 42 7.12 -4.13 -12.35
CA GLU A 42 8.25 -4.20 -13.28
C GLU A 42 7.87 -4.90 -14.59
N PRO A 43 8.62 -4.65 -15.70
CA PRO A 43 8.36 -5.35 -16.95
C PRO A 43 8.37 -6.87 -16.78
N GLY A 44 7.35 -7.55 -17.32
CA GLY A 44 7.21 -8.99 -17.22
C GLY A 44 6.62 -9.49 -15.91
N GLU A 45 6.35 -8.59 -14.97
CA GLU A 45 5.80 -8.92 -13.66
C GLU A 45 4.29 -8.67 -13.66
N SER A 46 3.51 -9.56 -13.04
CA SER A 46 2.09 -9.29 -12.80
C SER A 46 1.93 -8.39 -11.57
N PRO A 47 0.77 -7.71 -11.41
CA PRO A 47 0.51 -6.95 -10.18
C PRO A 47 0.58 -7.80 -8.92
N ASP A 48 0.12 -9.05 -8.97
CA ASP A 48 0.23 -9.99 -7.85
C ASP A 48 1.68 -10.26 -7.47
N GLN A 49 2.54 -10.52 -8.47
CA GLN A 49 3.97 -10.73 -8.24
C GLN A 49 4.62 -9.47 -7.68
N ALA A 50 4.25 -8.30 -8.20
CA ALA A 50 4.80 -7.02 -7.76
C ALA A 50 4.47 -6.73 -6.29
N VAL A 51 3.22 -6.95 -5.88
CA VAL A 51 2.81 -6.66 -4.50
C VAL A 51 3.51 -7.60 -3.51
N ARG A 52 3.74 -8.86 -3.89
CA ARG A 52 4.49 -9.81 -3.06
C ARG A 52 5.94 -9.38 -2.90
N ARG A 53 6.58 -8.99 -4.00
CA ARG A 53 7.97 -8.51 -4.00
C ARG A 53 8.11 -7.24 -3.19
N GLU A 54 7.23 -6.27 -3.38
CA GLU A 54 7.27 -4.98 -2.67
C GLU A 54 7.07 -5.15 -1.16
N CYS A 55 6.17 -6.01 -0.73
CA CYS A 55 5.97 -6.27 0.69
C CYS A 55 7.24 -6.88 1.32
N LEU A 56 7.93 -7.75 0.60
CA LEU A 56 9.17 -8.34 1.10
C LEU A 56 10.29 -7.29 1.15
N GLU A 57 10.43 -6.48 0.12
CA GLU A 57 11.48 -5.46 0.04
C GLU A 57 11.28 -4.33 1.06
N GLU A 58 10.04 -3.83 1.19
CA GLU A 58 9.78 -2.63 1.98
C GLU A 58 9.57 -2.90 3.46
N VAL A 59 8.90 -4.01 3.81
CA VAL A 59 8.55 -4.30 5.21
C VAL A 59 8.95 -5.70 5.68
N GLY A 60 9.62 -6.48 4.83
CA GLY A 60 10.21 -7.75 5.22
C GLY A 60 9.22 -8.88 5.47
N VAL A 61 8.01 -8.81 4.90
CA VAL A 61 7.01 -9.85 5.09
C VAL A 61 6.71 -10.60 3.81
N GLN A 62 6.44 -11.91 3.95
CA GLN A 62 5.97 -12.75 2.86
C GLN A 62 4.46 -12.87 2.96
N ILE A 63 3.74 -12.23 2.04
CA ILE A 63 2.28 -12.21 2.06
C ILE A 63 1.69 -13.46 1.41
N HIS A 64 0.47 -13.81 1.83
CA HIS A 64 -0.28 -14.96 1.32
C HIS A 64 -1.66 -14.52 0.83
N ASP A 65 -2.07 -15.08 -0.31
CA ASP A 65 -3.41 -14.91 -0.88
C ASP A 65 -3.88 -13.45 -0.95
N PRO A 66 -3.11 -12.55 -1.57
CA PRO A 66 -3.55 -11.17 -1.73
C PRO A 66 -4.84 -11.12 -2.56
N LEU A 67 -5.84 -10.43 -2.03
CA LEU A 67 -7.17 -10.35 -2.65
C LEU A 67 -7.31 -9.02 -3.39
N PRO A 68 -7.51 -9.03 -4.72
CA PRO A 68 -7.68 -7.77 -5.47
C PRO A 68 -8.85 -6.94 -4.94
N ILE A 69 -8.63 -5.64 -4.82
CA ILE A 69 -9.65 -4.66 -4.44
C ILE A 69 -9.63 -3.48 -5.42
N PRO A 70 -10.77 -2.80 -5.62
CA PRO A 70 -10.80 -1.63 -6.48
C PRO A 70 -9.95 -0.50 -5.93
N MET A 71 -9.27 0.23 -6.82
CA MET A 71 -8.50 1.42 -6.47
C MET A 71 -8.85 2.54 -7.42
N THR A 72 -8.83 3.77 -6.92
CA THR A 72 -9.09 4.99 -7.68
C THR A 72 -7.87 5.89 -7.57
N VAL A 73 -7.43 6.46 -8.69
CA VAL A 73 -6.30 7.38 -8.71
C VAL A 73 -6.66 8.59 -9.55
N ASP A 74 -6.48 9.79 -8.99
CA ASP A 74 -6.75 11.04 -9.69
C ASP A 74 -5.74 11.33 -10.79
N ASN A 75 -4.50 10.86 -10.62
CA ASN A 75 -3.46 11.05 -11.62
C ASN A 75 -3.68 10.08 -12.79
N PRO A 76 -4.00 10.58 -14.01
CA PRO A 76 -4.27 9.71 -15.16
C PRO A 76 -3.04 8.94 -15.67
N ALA A 77 -1.83 9.32 -15.25
CA ALA A 77 -0.61 8.60 -15.61
C ALA A 77 -0.43 7.31 -14.82
N LEU A 78 -1.20 7.11 -13.74
CA LEU A 78 -1.06 5.95 -12.87
C LEU A 78 -2.20 4.94 -13.10
N ASP A 79 -1.85 3.65 -13.06
CA ASP A 79 -2.79 2.53 -12.99
C ASP A 79 -2.46 1.79 -11.68
N MET A 80 -3.30 1.98 -10.66
CA MET A 80 -3.06 1.43 -9.34
C MET A 80 -3.88 0.18 -9.12
N ARG A 81 -3.19 -0.91 -8.76
CA ARG A 81 -3.79 -2.21 -8.43
C ARG A 81 -3.68 -2.43 -6.93
N GLY A 82 -4.82 -2.60 -6.27
CA GLY A 82 -4.86 -2.79 -4.84
C GLY A 82 -5.11 -4.23 -4.44
N PHE A 83 -4.57 -4.63 -3.30
CA PHE A 83 -4.74 -5.96 -2.73
C PHE A 83 -4.97 -5.88 -1.23
N LEU A 84 -6.01 -6.55 -0.76
CA LEU A 84 -6.24 -6.75 0.67
C LEU A 84 -5.42 -7.94 1.13
N VAL A 85 -4.65 -7.77 2.21
CA VAL A 85 -3.77 -8.81 2.75
C VAL A 85 -4.06 -8.97 4.24
N THR A 86 -4.49 -10.18 4.62
CA THR A 86 -4.81 -10.50 6.03
C THR A 86 -3.91 -11.59 6.60
N ARG A 87 -3.05 -12.20 5.76
CA ARG A 87 -2.16 -13.29 6.15
C ARG A 87 -0.77 -13.06 5.60
N TRP A 88 0.24 -13.20 6.44
CA TRP A 88 1.64 -13.12 6.03
C TRP A 88 2.54 -13.77 7.07
N GLU A 89 3.80 -14.00 6.69
CA GLU A 89 4.87 -14.46 7.57
C GLU A 89 5.85 -13.32 7.83
N GLY A 90 6.30 -13.19 9.05
CA GLY A 90 7.22 -12.14 9.49
C GLY A 90 6.51 -10.99 10.16
N GLU A 91 7.24 -10.20 10.94
CA GLU A 91 6.73 -8.99 11.56
C GLU A 91 7.15 -7.79 10.71
N PRO A 92 6.20 -6.93 10.28
CA PRO A 92 6.55 -5.78 9.47
C PRO A 92 7.56 -4.85 10.16
N VAL A 93 8.60 -4.49 9.42
CA VAL A 93 9.65 -3.56 9.87
C VAL A 93 9.98 -2.60 8.74
N ILE A 94 10.66 -1.49 9.07
CA ILE A 94 11.20 -0.60 8.05
C ILE A 94 12.44 -1.26 7.47
N ALA A 95 12.33 -1.82 6.25
CA ALA A 95 13.45 -2.49 5.58
C ALA A 95 14.23 -1.53 4.65
N GLU A 96 13.61 -0.42 4.25
CA GLU A 96 14.21 0.58 3.36
C GLU A 96 14.13 1.96 4.02
N PRO A 97 15.03 2.25 5.00
CA PRO A 97 14.96 3.50 5.77
C PRO A 97 15.21 4.76 4.94
N GLU A 98 15.85 4.65 3.78
CA GLU A 98 16.00 5.76 2.84
C GLU A 98 14.68 6.15 2.17
N GLU A 99 13.70 5.26 2.17
CA GLU A 99 12.39 5.51 1.58
C GLU A 99 11.31 5.80 2.61
N HIS A 100 11.40 5.17 3.78
CA HIS A 100 10.39 5.26 4.84
C HIS A 100 11.05 5.54 6.17
N ASP A 101 10.55 6.54 6.90
CA ASP A 101 11.05 6.92 8.22
C ASP A 101 10.12 6.53 9.37
N ASP A 102 8.94 6.00 9.07
CA ASP A 102 8.00 5.52 10.07
C ASP A 102 7.11 4.42 9.48
N LEU A 103 6.61 3.55 10.35
CA LEU A 103 5.73 2.45 9.98
C LEU A 103 4.76 2.25 11.15
N ARG A 104 3.45 2.39 10.92
CA ARG A 104 2.46 2.34 11.98
C ARG A 104 1.18 1.63 11.57
N TRP A 105 0.53 1.07 12.58
CA TRP A 105 -0.82 0.52 12.48
C TRP A 105 -1.83 1.59 12.87
N PHE A 106 -2.84 1.80 12.02
CA PHE A 106 -3.86 2.81 12.24
C PHE A 106 -5.24 2.18 12.31
N ARG A 107 -6.10 2.72 13.15
CA ARG A 107 -7.53 2.42 13.07
C ARG A 107 -8.09 3.01 11.78
N PRO A 108 -9.01 2.30 11.10
CA PRO A 108 -9.58 2.81 9.84
C PRO A 108 -10.17 4.23 9.97
N GLY A 109 -10.82 4.52 11.10
CA GLY A 109 -11.41 5.85 11.34
C GLY A 109 -10.41 6.98 11.45
N ASP A 110 -9.13 6.68 11.69
CA ASP A 110 -8.08 7.71 11.82
C ASP A 110 -7.42 8.04 10.48
N LEU A 111 -7.66 7.25 9.44
CA LEU A 111 -6.99 7.43 8.13
C LEU A 111 -7.34 8.77 7.47
N ALA A 112 -8.56 9.25 7.66
CA ALA A 112 -9.00 10.53 7.06
C ALA A 112 -8.23 11.74 7.60
N ASP A 113 -7.62 11.61 8.78
CA ASP A 113 -6.87 12.70 9.41
C ASP A 113 -5.40 12.73 8.99
N LEU A 114 -4.95 11.75 8.21
CA LEU A 114 -3.57 11.66 7.78
C LEU A 114 -3.35 12.40 6.46
N ASN A 115 -2.11 12.87 6.27
CA ASN A 115 -1.67 13.34 4.96
C ASN A 115 -1.34 12.11 4.11
N LEU A 116 -2.32 11.65 3.33
CA LEU A 116 -2.18 10.46 2.50
C LEU A 116 -1.64 10.79 1.12
N ALA A 117 -0.81 9.89 0.58
CA ALA A 117 -0.30 10.02 -0.79
C ALA A 117 -1.43 10.01 -1.82
N HIS A 118 -2.45 9.15 -1.61
CA HIS A 118 -3.59 9.01 -2.50
C HIS A 118 -4.90 8.99 -1.71
N PRO A 119 -5.34 10.16 -1.20
CA PRO A 119 -6.54 10.22 -0.35
C PRO A 119 -7.83 9.82 -1.08
N GLU A 120 -7.85 9.90 -2.41
CA GLU A 120 -8.98 9.47 -3.23
C GLU A 120 -9.31 7.98 -3.09
N ASN A 121 -8.37 7.18 -2.61
CA ASN A 121 -8.59 5.75 -2.38
C ASN A 121 -9.25 5.40 -1.06
N LEU A 122 -9.41 6.37 -0.18
CA LEU A 122 -9.89 6.12 1.18
C LEU A 122 -11.23 5.36 1.22
N PRO A 123 -12.26 5.71 0.43
CA PRO A 123 -13.51 4.94 0.44
C PRO A 123 -13.32 3.47 0.07
N ASN A 124 -12.47 3.17 -0.91
CA ASN A 124 -12.19 1.80 -1.33
C ASN A 124 -11.47 1.02 -0.22
N ILE A 125 -10.51 1.67 0.44
CA ILE A 125 -9.75 1.06 1.53
C ILE A 125 -10.67 0.76 2.71
N LEU A 126 -11.50 1.71 3.13
CA LEU A 126 -12.42 1.52 4.26
C LEU A 126 -13.41 0.40 3.99
N SER A 127 -13.94 0.32 2.77
CA SER A 127 -14.85 -0.76 2.38
C SER A 127 -14.16 -2.12 2.45
N ALA A 128 -12.94 -2.23 1.95
CA ALA A 128 -12.18 -3.48 1.97
C ALA A 128 -11.87 -3.94 3.40
N VAL A 129 -11.44 -3.01 4.26
CA VAL A 129 -11.11 -3.30 5.66
C VAL A 129 -12.36 -3.75 6.41
N GLN A 130 -13.50 -3.09 6.19
CA GLN A 130 -14.76 -3.46 6.82
C GLN A 130 -15.17 -4.88 6.47
N ARG A 131 -15.02 -5.29 5.20
CA ARG A 131 -15.31 -6.66 4.77
C ARG A 131 -14.37 -7.68 5.42
N ALA A 132 -13.10 -7.32 5.59
CA ALA A 132 -12.10 -8.19 6.19
C ALA A 132 -12.35 -8.43 7.69
N THR A 133 -13.01 -7.48 8.36
CA THR A 133 -13.24 -7.54 9.80
C THR A 133 -14.67 -7.89 10.18
N ALA A 134 -15.51 -8.13 9.18
CA ALA A 134 -16.91 -8.50 9.39
C ALA A 134 -17.07 -9.95 9.87
#